data_5de7ede6b50940b364709b7ee117745b
#
_entry.id   5de7ede6b50940b364709b7ee117745b
#
_cell.length_a   1.000
_cell.length_b   1.000
_cell.length_c   1.000
_cell.angle_alpha   90.00
_cell.angle_beta   90.00
_cell.angle_gamma   90.00
#
_symmetry.space_group_name_H-M   'P 1'
#
loop_
_entity.id
_entity.type
_entity.pdbx_description
1 polymer ?
#
loop_
_entity_poly.entity_id
_entity_poly.type
_entity_poly.pdbx_seq_one_letter_code
_entity_poly.pdbx_strand_id
1 'polypeptide(L)'
;INVPMTLIALLVIPLSAILVKVVVGRSQKYFRMQQNRLGAINGQVEEAFSGQAVVRAFSKEGDVLAQFKKTNAELYESAWKSQFLSGLMMPVMNFVSNLGYVAVAIAGALFAIGGRITVGDIQAFIQYVKNFTQPITQLAQVSNVLQQMAASAERVFAFLEAEEEPKTVATAKTSDVSGGVEFDHVHFGYESGKPI
;
A
#
# COMPACT_ATOMS: atom_id res chain seq x y z
N ILE A 1 19.12 13.17 35.06
CA ILE A 1 17.96 13.22 34.12
C ILE A 1 17.07 14.36 34.58
N ASN A 2 16.79 15.31 33.68
CA ASN A 2 15.97 16.48 33.99
C ASN A 2 14.54 16.24 33.46
N VAL A 3 13.54 16.13 34.34
CA VAL A 3 12.16 15.82 34.01
C VAL A 3 11.55 16.81 33.00
N PRO A 4 11.66 18.14 33.18
CA PRO A 4 11.20 19.11 32.20
C PRO A 4 11.78 18.91 30.79
N MET A 5 13.08 18.65 30.69
CA MET A 5 13.73 18.36 29.39
C MET A 5 13.20 17.09 28.74
N THR A 6 12.96 16.04 29.56
CA THR A 6 12.35 14.81 29.09
C THR A 6 10.93 15.05 28.55
N LEU A 7 10.12 15.85 29.22
CA LEU A 7 8.76 16.18 28.74
C LEU A 7 8.80 16.95 27.42
N ILE A 8 9.72 17.89 27.26
CA ILE A 8 9.91 18.61 25.98
C ILE A 8 10.29 17.65 24.86
N ALA A 9 11.24 16.76 25.14
CA ALA A 9 11.64 15.73 24.15
C ALA A 9 10.50 14.78 23.79
N LEU A 10 9.69 14.37 24.78
CA LEU A 10 8.54 13.49 24.56
C LEU A 10 7.40 14.16 23.76
N LEU A 11 7.25 15.49 23.78
CA LEU A 11 6.25 16.20 22.96
C LEU A 11 6.48 16.03 21.46
N VAL A 12 7.70 15.75 21.03
CA VAL A 12 8.00 15.48 19.61
C VAL A 12 7.28 14.23 19.12
N ILE A 13 7.04 13.23 19.99
CA ILE A 13 6.41 11.95 19.63
C ILE A 13 4.95 12.13 19.18
N PRO A 14 4.05 12.70 20.01
CA PRO A 14 2.66 12.88 19.61
C PRO A 14 2.53 13.84 18.43
N LEU A 15 3.37 14.86 18.35
CA LEU A 15 3.39 15.77 17.19
C LEU A 15 3.75 15.03 15.91
N SER A 16 4.79 14.20 15.93
CA SER A 16 5.18 13.36 14.81
C SER A 16 4.06 12.39 14.42
N ALA A 17 3.45 11.71 15.40
CA ALA A 17 2.37 10.74 15.17
C ALA A 17 1.15 11.39 14.50
N ILE A 18 0.75 12.58 14.95
CA ILE A 18 -0.38 13.33 14.37
C ILE A 18 -0.06 13.69 12.92
N LEU A 19 1.12 14.24 12.64
CA LEU A 19 1.52 14.63 11.30
C LEU A 19 1.61 13.43 10.34
N VAL A 20 2.21 12.32 10.79
CA VAL A 20 2.24 11.07 10.02
C VAL A 20 0.83 10.60 9.71
N LYS A 21 -0.07 10.55 10.69
CA LYS A 21 -1.47 10.15 10.50
C LYS A 21 -2.19 11.03 9.48
N VAL A 22 -1.99 12.33 9.52
CA VAL A 22 -2.61 13.29 8.57
C VAL A 22 -2.06 13.09 7.16
N VAL A 23 -0.74 13.00 6.98
CA VAL A 23 -0.10 12.83 5.67
C VAL A 23 -0.47 11.47 5.07
N VAL A 24 -0.34 10.38 5.82
CA VAL A 24 -0.69 9.04 5.37
C VAL A 24 -2.16 8.93 5.04
N GLY A 25 -3.05 9.43 5.90
CA GLY A 25 -4.49 9.37 5.67
C GLY A 25 -4.93 10.09 4.38
N ARG A 26 -4.31 11.25 4.09
CA ARG A 26 -4.59 11.95 2.83
C ARG A 26 -3.95 11.27 1.62
N SER A 27 -2.75 10.76 1.75
CA SER A 27 -2.02 10.09 0.67
C SER A 27 -2.69 8.79 0.23
N GLN A 28 -3.21 7.98 1.17
CA GLN A 28 -3.84 6.70 0.89
C GLN A 28 -5.01 6.79 -0.11
N LYS A 29 -5.82 7.86 -0.03
CA LYS A 29 -6.92 8.07 -0.98
C LYS A 29 -6.40 8.14 -2.42
N TYR A 30 -5.36 8.95 -2.65
CA TYR A 30 -4.77 9.12 -3.97
C TYR A 30 -4.01 7.89 -4.44
N PHE A 31 -3.36 7.17 -3.53
CA PHE A 31 -2.72 5.88 -3.83
C PHE A 31 -3.72 4.86 -4.37
N ARG A 32 -4.88 4.71 -3.71
CA ARG A 32 -5.94 3.80 -4.19
C ARG A 32 -6.47 4.23 -5.55
N MET A 33 -6.70 5.53 -5.75
CA MET A 33 -7.12 6.06 -7.05
C MET A 33 -6.08 5.75 -8.13
N GLN A 34 -4.80 5.98 -7.86
CA GLN A 34 -3.69 5.67 -8.75
C GLN A 34 -3.67 4.18 -9.14
N GLN A 35 -3.78 3.27 -8.17
CA GLN A 35 -3.80 1.82 -8.45
C GLN A 35 -5.01 1.41 -9.30
N ASN A 36 -6.19 1.94 -8.98
CA ASN A 36 -7.40 1.66 -9.76
C ASN A 36 -7.28 2.17 -11.21
N ARG A 37 -6.73 3.39 -11.41
CA ARG A 37 -6.54 3.95 -12.76
C ARG A 37 -5.44 3.23 -13.53
N LEU A 38 -4.38 2.79 -12.85
CA LEU A 38 -3.33 1.97 -13.46
C LEU A 38 -3.91 0.62 -13.95
N GLY A 39 -4.73 -0.03 -13.11
CA GLY A 39 -5.44 -1.24 -13.53
C GLY A 39 -6.36 -1.02 -14.73
N ALA A 40 -7.11 0.10 -14.74
CA ALA A 40 -7.98 0.46 -15.86
C ALA A 40 -7.19 0.71 -17.17
N ILE A 41 -6.03 1.38 -17.09
CA ILE A 41 -5.14 1.57 -18.26
C ILE A 41 -4.61 0.23 -18.76
N ASN A 42 -4.14 -0.62 -17.89
CA ASN A 42 -3.65 -1.94 -18.29
C ASN A 42 -4.74 -2.76 -18.99
N GLY A 43 -5.97 -2.76 -18.42
CA GLY A 43 -7.11 -3.42 -19.08
C GLY A 43 -7.45 -2.81 -20.45
N GLN A 44 -7.47 -1.48 -20.59
CA GLN A 44 -7.70 -0.80 -21.87
C GLN A 44 -6.62 -1.14 -22.91
N VAL A 45 -5.36 -1.23 -22.49
CA VAL A 45 -4.25 -1.60 -23.37
C VAL A 45 -4.41 -3.04 -23.83
N GLU A 46 -4.68 -3.97 -22.92
CA GLU A 46 -4.91 -5.38 -23.23
C GLU A 46 -6.11 -5.56 -24.20
N GLU A 47 -7.23 -4.91 -23.91
CA GLU A 47 -8.41 -4.94 -24.76
C GLU A 47 -8.15 -4.36 -26.16
N ALA A 48 -7.46 -3.20 -26.23
CA ALA A 48 -7.12 -2.56 -27.50
C ALA A 48 -6.18 -3.41 -28.36
N PHE A 49 -5.19 -4.08 -27.76
CA PHE A 49 -4.27 -4.95 -28.50
C PHE A 49 -4.93 -6.28 -28.90
N SER A 50 -5.68 -6.91 -28.01
CA SER A 50 -6.39 -8.15 -28.31
C SER A 50 -7.50 -7.93 -29.34
N GLY A 51 -8.19 -6.79 -29.27
CA GLY A 51 -9.26 -6.41 -30.22
C GLY A 51 -8.81 -5.58 -31.40
N GLN A 52 -7.51 -5.43 -31.69
CA GLN A 52 -6.98 -4.52 -32.69
C GLN A 52 -7.59 -4.70 -34.09
N ALA A 53 -7.83 -5.93 -34.51
CA ALA A 53 -8.47 -6.23 -35.81
C ALA A 53 -9.89 -5.66 -35.87
N VAL A 54 -10.65 -5.77 -34.78
CA VAL A 54 -12.02 -5.25 -34.67
C VAL A 54 -12.01 -3.72 -34.66
N VAL A 55 -11.13 -3.13 -33.84
CA VAL A 55 -10.99 -1.65 -33.76
C VAL A 55 -10.71 -1.05 -35.14
N ARG A 56 -9.81 -1.66 -35.93
CA ARG A 56 -9.50 -1.24 -37.30
C ARG A 56 -10.66 -1.47 -38.27
N ALA A 57 -11.32 -2.64 -38.19
CA ALA A 57 -12.44 -2.95 -39.08
C ALA A 57 -13.58 -1.94 -38.94
N PHE A 58 -13.79 -1.39 -37.76
CA PHE A 58 -14.82 -0.39 -37.46
C PHE A 58 -14.28 1.05 -37.40
N SER A 59 -13.00 1.30 -37.72
CA SER A 59 -12.35 2.62 -37.68
C SER A 59 -12.53 3.34 -36.35
N LYS A 60 -12.36 2.62 -35.24
CA LYS A 60 -12.59 3.10 -33.86
C LYS A 60 -11.31 3.50 -33.11
N GLU A 61 -10.19 3.65 -33.79
CA GLU A 61 -8.89 4.01 -33.18
C GLU A 61 -8.97 5.36 -32.46
N GLY A 62 -9.73 6.33 -33.01
CA GLY A 62 -9.92 7.64 -32.40
C GLY A 62 -10.66 7.58 -31.07
N ASP A 63 -11.69 6.73 -30.97
CA ASP A 63 -12.48 6.56 -29.75
C ASP A 63 -11.64 5.87 -28.66
N VAL A 64 -10.90 4.83 -29.02
CA VAL A 64 -9.99 4.11 -28.11
C VAL A 64 -8.90 5.05 -27.59
N LEU A 65 -8.29 5.85 -28.46
CA LEU A 65 -7.27 6.83 -28.05
C LEU A 65 -7.84 7.92 -27.15
N ALA A 66 -9.05 8.41 -27.44
CA ALA A 66 -9.71 9.41 -26.60
C ALA A 66 -10.00 8.87 -25.20
N GLN A 67 -10.49 7.63 -25.10
CA GLN A 67 -10.73 6.95 -23.83
C GLN A 67 -9.44 6.74 -23.04
N PHE A 68 -8.36 6.28 -23.70
CA PHE A 68 -7.05 6.13 -23.08
C PHE A 68 -6.52 7.47 -22.53
N LYS A 69 -6.57 8.54 -23.33
CA LYS A 69 -6.14 9.88 -22.90
C LYS A 69 -6.89 10.36 -21.66
N LYS A 70 -8.20 10.11 -21.58
CA LYS A 70 -9.02 10.45 -20.42
C LYS A 70 -8.55 9.71 -19.18
N THR A 71 -8.43 8.37 -19.26
CA THR A 71 -7.98 7.53 -18.12
C THR A 71 -6.55 7.88 -17.71
N ASN A 72 -5.67 8.18 -18.67
CA ASN A 72 -4.29 8.59 -18.39
C ASN A 72 -4.22 9.95 -17.69
N ALA A 73 -5.08 10.91 -18.04
CA ALA A 73 -5.17 12.18 -17.33
C ALA A 73 -5.63 11.99 -15.87
N GLU A 74 -6.59 11.11 -15.62
CA GLU A 74 -7.04 10.75 -14.28
C GLU A 74 -5.96 10.01 -13.48
N LEU A 75 -5.17 9.15 -14.13
CA LEU A 75 -3.99 8.51 -13.53
C LEU A 75 -2.94 9.55 -13.16
N TYR A 76 -2.62 10.47 -14.06
CA TYR A 76 -1.68 11.55 -13.79
C TYR A 76 -2.09 12.38 -12.58
N GLU A 77 -3.37 12.80 -12.51
CA GLU A 77 -3.92 13.56 -11.39
C GLU A 77 -3.79 12.83 -10.04
N SER A 78 -4.05 11.55 -10.00
CA SER A 78 -3.94 10.75 -8.79
C SER A 78 -2.48 10.44 -8.43
N ALA A 79 -1.65 10.16 -9.43
CA ALA A 79 -0.26 9.79 -9.25
C ALA A 79 0.57 10.96 -8.69
N TRP A 80 0.49 12.16 -9.30
CA TRP A 80 1.27 13.28 -8.80
C TRP A 80 0.86 13.68 -7.38
N LYS A 81 -0.45 13.65 -7.06
CA LYS A 81 -0.95 13.95 -5.70
C LYS A 81 -0.48 12.93 -4.67
N SER A 82 -0.50 11.63 -5.03
CA SER A 82 -0.01 10.58 -4.15
C SER A 82 1.49 10.71 -3.90
N GLN A 83 2.28 10.95 -4.96
CA GLN A 83 3.73 11.11 -4.88
C GLN A 83 4.13 12.38 -4.12
N PHE A 84 3.46 13.51 -4.37
CA PHE A 84 3.70 14.75 -3.65
C PHE A 84 3.46 14.59 -2.15
N LEU A 85 2.29 14.07 -1.75
CA LEU A 85 1.96 13.86 -0.35
C LEU A 85 2.91 12.88 0.33
N SER A 86 3.26 11.79 -0.35
CA SER A 86 4.23 10.82 0.18
C SER A 86 5.63 11.41 0.28
N GLY A 87 6.04 12.21 -0.71
CA GLY A 87 7.33 12.88 -0.72
C GLY A 87 7.48 13.94 0.40
N LEU A 88 6.37 14.51 0.88
CA LEU A 88 6.38 15.44 2.02
C LEU A 88 6.70 14.75 3.35
N MET A 89 6.60 13.43 3.44
CA MET A 89 6.78 12.71 4.70
C MET A 89 8.16 13.01 5.33
N MET A 90 9.23 12.81 4.58
CA MET A 90 10.59 13.03 5.09
C MET A 90 10.89 14.50 5.45
N PRO A 91 10.58 15.50 4.60
CA PRO A 91 10.72 16.91 4.97
C PRO A 91 9.94 17.31 6.23
N VAL A 92 8.70 16.84 6.37
CA VAL A 92 7.85 17.11 7.55
C VAL A 92 8.45 16.49 8.80
N MET A 93 8.92 15.24 8.74
CA MET A 93 9.57 14.56 9.87
C MET A 93 10.87 15.27 10.28
N ASN A 94 11.68 15.71 9.31
CA ASN A 94 12.88 16.48 9.57
C ASN A 94 12.55 17.84 10.21
N PHE A 95 11.49 18.49 9.75
CA PHE A 95 11.02 19.75 10.34
C PHE A 95 10.63 19.57 11.82
N VAL A 96 9.85 18.54 12.13
CA VAL A 96 9.45 18.22 13.51
C VAL A 96 10.67 17.89 14.38
N SER A 97 11.63 17.11 13.86
CA SER A 97 12.86 16.79 14.57
C SER A 97 13.68 18.05 14.87
N ASN A 98 13.78 18.98 13.90
CA ASN A 98 14.48 20.23 14.07
C ASN A 98 13.75 21.17 15.06
N LEU A 99 12.42 21.20 15.07
CA LEU A 99 11.67 21.91 16.11
C LEU A 99 11.96 21.35 17.50
N GLY A 100 12.00 20.04 17.65
CA GLY A 100 12.37 19.39 18.90
C GLY A 100 13.80 19.75 19.32
N TYR A 101 14.73 19.73 18.38
CA TYR A 101 16.10 20.18 18.61
C TYR A 101 16.17 21.63 19.14
N VAL A 102 15.48 22.56 18.47
CA VAL A 102 15.45 23.98 18.87
C VAL A 102 14.82 24.15 20.25
N ALA A 103 13.70 23.45 20.51
CA ALA A 103 13.04 23.50 21.81
C ALA A 103 13.95 23.00 22.94
N VAL A 104 14.64 21.87 22.73
CA VAL A 104 15.61 21.31 23.69
C VAL A 104 16.81 22.26 23.88
N ALA A 105 17.31 22.86 22.81
CA ALA A 105 18.46 23.78 22.89
C ALA A 105 18.11 25.05 23.70
N ILE A 106 16.94 25.66 23.42
CA ILE A 106 16.51 26.86 24.13
C ILE A 106 16.23 26.55 25.61
N ALA A 107 15.42 25.53 25.90
CA ALA A 107 15.09 25.13 27.26
C ALA A 107 16.34 24.70 28.04
N GLY A 108 17.22 23.95 27.37
CA GLY A 108 18.49 23.50 27.94
C GLY A 108 19.41 24.65 28.31
N ALA A 109 19.53 25.65 27.41
CA ALA A 109 20.34 26.86 27.69
C ALA A 109 19.79 27.61 28.92
N LEU A 110 18.45 27.79 29.04
CA LEU A 110 17.84 28.45 30.18
C LEU A 110 18.08 27.68 31.49
N PHE A 111 17.98 26.36 31.48
CA PHE A 111 18.28 25.53 32.66
C PHE A 111 19.77 25.48 33.00
N ALA A 112 20.66 25.55 32.02
CA ALA A 112 22.11 25.59 32.24
C ALA A 112 22.54 26.93 32.86
N ILE A 113 22.01 28.07 32.42
CA ILE A 113 22.23 29.39 33.03
C ILE A 113 21.73 29.39 34.48
N GLY A 114 20.62 28.70 34.78
CA GLY A 114 20.13 28.53 36.14
C GLY A 114 20.90 27.47 36.97
N GLY A 115 21.98 26.91 36.47
CA GLY A 115 22.81 25.90 37.17
C GLY A 115 22.15 24.55 37.41
N ARG A 116 21.03 24.26 36.72
CA ARG A 116 20.23 23.04 36.90
C ARG A 116 20.70 21.85 36.08
N ILE A 117 21.38 22.11 34.96
CA ILE A 117 21.92 21.10 34.04
C ILE A 117 23.27 21.56 33.50
N THR A 118 24.03 20.63 32.95
CA THR A 118 25.29 20.88 32.27
C THR A 118 25.09 21.01 30.73
N VAL A 119 26.10 21.55 30.05
CA VAL A 119 26.10 21.62 28.57
C VAL A 119 26.09 20.17 27.97
N GLY A 120 26.73 19.21 28.68
CA GLY A 120 26.71 17.80 28.29
C GLY A 120 25.30 17.20 28.32
N ASP A 121 24.47 17.60 29.30
CA ASP A 121 23.06 17.16 29.36
C ASP A 121 22.27 17.68 28.16
N ILE A 122 22.47 18.93 27.76
CA ILE A 122 21.82 19.49 26.56
C ILE A 122 22.19 18.67 25.33
N GLN A 123 23.47 18.35 25.16
CA GLN A 123 23.94 17.55 24.02
C GLN A 123 23.35 16.14 24.03
N ALA A 124 23.25 15.50 25.19
CA ALA A 124 22.61 14.21 25.35
C ALA A 124 21.12 14.23 24.96
N PHE A 125 20.36 15.23 25.41
CA PHE A 125 18.94 15.38 25.05
C PHE A 125 18.73 15.65 23.54
N ILE A 126 19.59 16.45 22.92
CA ILE A 126 19.58 16.66 21.47
C ILE A 126 19.77 15.34 20.74
N GLN A 127 20.71 14.52 21.19
CA GLN A 127 20.96 13.21 20.60
C GLN A 127 19.78 12.25 20.81
N TYR A 128 19.15 12.28 21.97
CA TYR A 128 17.94 11.48 22.23
C TYR A 128 16.79 11.86 21.32
N VAL A 129 16.51 13.17 21.12
CA VAL A 129 15.46 13.62 20.19
C VAL A 129 15.73 13.15 18.77
N LYS A 130 16.96 13.26 18.28
CA LYS A 130 17.35 12.80 16.93
C LYS A 130 17.20 11.27 16.80
N ASN A 131 17.69 10.52 17.77
CA ASN A 131 17.63 9.05 17.73
C ASN A 131 16.21 8.51 17.92
N PHE A 132 15.29 9.27 18.51
CA PHE A 132 13.92 8.81 18.74
C PHE A 132 13.03 8.86 17.49
N THR A 133 13.32 9.77 16.57
CA THR A 133 12.53 9.93 15.34
C THR A 133 12.70 8.75 14.38
N GLN A 134 13.89 8.17 14.32
CA GLN A 134 14.21 7.07 13.42
C GLN A 134 13.42 5.78 13.70
N PRO A 135 13.34 5.27 14.96
CA PRO A 135 12.52 4.10 15.28
C PRO A 135 11.04 4.26 14.96
N ILE A 136 10.47 5.46 15.13
CA ILE A 136 9.05 5.72 14.80
C ILE A 136 8.79 5.50 13.31
N THR A 137 9.70 5.99 12.45
CA THR A 137 9.60 5.79 11.00
C THR A 137 9.73 4.29 10.65
N GLN A 138 10.64 3.57 11.29
CA GLN A 138 10.83 2.13 11.10
C GLN A 138 9.60 1.32 11.53
N LEU A 139 8.98 1.66 12.67
CA LEU A 139 7.74 0.99 13.13
C LEU A 139 6.59 1.15 12.13
N ALA A 140 6.46 2.33 11.51
CA ALA A 140 5.46 2.55 10.47
C ALA A 140 5.71 1.66 9.24
N GLN A 141 6.97 1.48 8.82
CA GLN A 141 7.33 0.59 7.71
C GLN A 141 7.09 -0.89 8.04
N VAL A 142 7.47 -1.34 9.24
CA VAL A 142 7.23 -2.72 9.70
C VAL A 142 5.74 -3.05 9.72
N SER A 143 4.89 -2.11 10.14
CA SER A 143 3.43 -2.31 10.15
C SER A 143 2.89 -2.62 8.74
N ASN A 144 3.37 -1.91 7.72
CA ASN A 144 2.98 -2.16 6.32
C ASN A 144 3.45 -3.55 5.84
N VAL A 145 4.68 -3.92 6.18
CA VAL A 145 5.24 -5.24 5.82
C VAL A 145 4.43 -6.36 6.49
N LEU A 146 4.08 -6.21 7.78
CA LEU A 146 3.27 -7.20 8.50
C LEU A 146 1.88 -7.38 7.88
N GLN A 147 1.22 -6.29 7.43
CA GLN A 147 -0.07 -6.38 6.73
C GLN A 147 0.05 -7.12 5.39
N GLN A 148 1.10 -6.87 4.63
CA GLN A 148 1.36 -7.59 3.38
C GLN A 148 1.66 -9.07 3.61
N MET A 149 2.44 -9.38 4.65
CA MET A 149 2.73 -10.77 5.06
C MET A 149 1.46 -11.50 5.49
N ALA A 150 0.59 -10.87 6.30
CA ALA A 150 -0.68 -11.46 6.71
C ALA A 150 -1.59 -11.77 5.52
N ALA A 151 -1.75 -10.83 4.59
CA ALA A 151 -2.54 -11.04 3.38
C ALA A 151 -1.96 -12.13 2.46
N SER A 152 -0.64 -12.24 2.39
CA SER A 152 0.03 -13.29 1.62
C SER A 152 -0.12 -14.66 2.29
N ALA A 153 0.02 -14.73 3.62
CA ALA A 153 -0.18 -15.94 4.39
C ALA A 153 -1.62 -16.46 4.27
N GLU A 154 -2.61 -15.56 4.35
CA GLU A 154 -4.03 -15.91 4.15
C GLU A 154 -4.27 -16.59 2.79
N ARG A 155 -3.68 -16.08 1.71
CA ARG A 155 -3.78 -16.69 0.38
C ARG A 155 -3.11 -18.07 0.32
N VAL A 156 -1.95 -18.22 0.95
CA VAL A 156 -1.23 -19.51 1.01
C VAL A 156 -2.05 -20.53 1.78
N PHE A 157 -2.59 -20.15 2.95
CA PHE A 157 -3.43 -21.07 3.73
C PHE A 157 -4.73 -21.40 3.02
N ALA A 158 -5.39 -20.43 2.39
CA ALA A 158 -6.59 -20.70 1.58
C ALA A 158 -6.31 -21.69 0.44
N PHE A 159 -5.12 -21.62 -0.19
CA PHE A 159 -4.72 -22.59 -1.20
C PHE A 159 -4.44 -23.97 -0.59
N LEU A 160 -3.77 -24.03 0.57
CA LEU A 160 -3.45 -25.30 1.24
C LEU A 160 -4.68 -26.00 1.83
N GLU A 161 -5.70 -25.23 2.21
CA GLU A 161 -6.98 -25.73 2.75
C GLU A 161 -8.03 -25.97 1.66
N ALA A 162 -7.74 -25.62 0.40
CA ALA A 162 -8.62 -25.89 -0.71
C ALA A 162 -8.86 -27.41 -0.85
N GLU A 163 -10.12 -27.77 -1.10
CA GLU A 163 -10.50 -29.16 -1.30
C GLU A 163 -9.73 -29.76 -2.48
N GLU A 164 -9.01 -30.87 -2.23
CA GLU A 164 -8.32 -31.59 -3.29
C GLU A 164 -9.33 -32.26 -4.23
N GLU A 165 -9.00 -32.30 -5.51
CA GLU A 165 -9.80 -33.01 -6.49
C GLU A 165 -9.92 -34.49 -6.08
N PRO A 166 -11.15 -35.04 -6.04
CA PRO A 166 -11.37 -36.44 -5.65
C PRO A 166 -10.56 -37.35 -6.58
N LYS A 167 -9.74 -38.25 -6.01
CA LYS A 167 -8.97 -39.23 -6.77
C LYS A 167 -9.92 -40.18 -7.48
N THR A 168 -10.20 -39.90 -8.74
CA THR A 168 -11.01 -40.80 -9.58
C THR A 168 -10.15 -42.02 -9.94
N VAL A 169 -10.53 -43.18 -9.41
CA VAL A 169 -9.94 -44.45 -9.86
C VAL A 169 -10.52 -44.75 -11.24
N ALA A 170 -9.71 -44.60 -12.26
CA ALA A 170 -10.09 -44.95 -13.63
C ALA A 170 -10.41 -46.44 -13.69
N THR A 171 -11.71 -46.78 -13.71
CA THR A 171 -12.18 -48.15 -13.79
C THR A 171 -12.46 -48.61 -15.23
N ALA A 172 -12.54 -47.67 -16.17
CA ALA A 172 -12.77 -47.96 -17.58
C ALA A 172 -11.47 -48.27 -18.32
N LYS A 173 -11.43 -49.40 -19.01
CA LYS A 173 -10.36 -49.75 -19.93
C LYS A 173 -10.62 -49.08 -21.30
N THR A 174 -9.66 -48.36 -21.82
CA THR A 174 -9.78 -47.66 -23.12
C THR A 174 -10.00 -48.63 -24.31
N SER A 175 -9.69 -49.93 -24.14
CA SER A 175 -9.96 -50.96 -25.12
C SER A 175 -11.46 -51.26 -25.36
N ASP A 176 -12.33 -50.85 -24.45
CA ASP A 176 -13.75 -51.16 -24.47
C ASP A 176 -14.59 -50.01 -25.04
N VAL A 177 -13.95 -48.94 -25.51
CA VAL A 177 -14.63 -47.74 -26.01
C VAL A 177 -14.74 -47.79 -27.53
N SER A 178 -15.97 -47.85 -28.06
CA SER A 178 -16.26 -47.85 -29.48
C SER A 178 -16.31 -46.47 -30.16
N GLY A 179 -16.09 -45.41 -29.40
CA GLY A 179 -16.03 -44.03 -29.90
C GLY A 179 -17.38 -43.33 -30.06
N GLY A 180 -18.49 -44.01 -29.76
CA GLY A 180 -19.82 -43.40 -29.73
C GLY A 180 -19.99 -42.53 -28.44
N VAL A 181 -20.50 -41.31 -28.59
CA VAL A 181 -20.82 -40.41 -27.47
C VAL A 181 -22.28 -40.00 -27.58
N GLU A 182 -23.06 -40.24 -26.54
CA GLU A 182 -24.46 -39.87 -26.44
C GLU A 182 -24.65 -39.00 -25.19
N PHE A 183 -25.34 -37.86 -25.34
CA PHE A 183 -25.76 -37.00 -24.25
C PHE A 183 -27.25 -37.20 -24.02
N ASP A 184 -27.62 -37.93 -22.97
CA ASP A 184 -29.02 -38.16 -22.59
C ASP A 184 -29.36 -37.32 -21.37
N HIS A 185 -30.21 -36.30 -21.55
CA HIS A 185 -30.73 -35.40 -20.49
C HIS A 185 -29.64 -34.85 -19.54
N VAL A 186 -28.47 -34.52 -20.07
CA VAL A 186 -27.36 -34.01 -19.26
C VAL A 186 -27.65 -32.60 -18.78
N HIS A 187 -27.65 -32.39 -17.47
CA HIS A 187 -27.71 -31.09 -16.83
C HIS A 187 -26.35 -30.81 -16.18
N PHE A 188 -25.74 -29.72 -16.56
CA PHE A 188 -24.46 -29.32 -16.01
C PHE A 188 -24.51 -27.89 -15.41
N GLY A 189 -23.84 -27.71 -14.29
CA GLY A 189 -23.67 -26.42 -13.65
C GLY A 189 -22.51 -26.46 -12.64
N TYR A 190 -21.78 -25.34 -12.47
CA TYR A 190 -20.72 -25.25 -11.48
C TYR A 190 -21.24 -25.04 -10.05
N GLU A 191 -22.46 -24.54 -9.90
CA GLU A 191 -23.14 -24.36 -8.62
C GLU A 191 -24.39 -25.19 -8.56
N SER A 192 -24.66 -25.82 -7.40
CA SER A 192 -25.88 -26.59 -7.18
C SER A 192 -27.13 -25.73 -7.38
N GLY A 193 -28.00 -26.12 -8.32
CA GLY A 193 -29.24 -25.40 -8.62
C GLY A 193 -29.12 -24.28 -9.69
N LYS A 194 -27.97 -24.11 -10.31
CA LYS A 194 -27.76 -23.17 -11.45
C LYS A 194 -27.24 -23.96 -12.66
N PRO A 195 -28.10 -24.59 -13.47
CA PRO A 195 -27.67 -25.19 -14.73
C PRO A 195 -27.23 -24.10 -15.70
N ILE A 196 -26.20 -24.40 -16.52
CA ILE A 196 -25.73 -23.55 -17.61
C ILE A 196 -26.57 -23.78 -18.85
#